data_15014c126bfd0d261636710b36e67659
#
_entry.id   15014c126bfd0d261636710b36e67659
#
_cell.length_a   1.000
_cell.length_b   1.000
_cell.length_c   1.000
_cell.angle_alpha   90.00
_cell.angle_beta   90.00
_cell.angle_gamma   90.00
#
_symmetry.space_group_name_H-M   'P 1'
#
loop_
_entity.id
_entity.type
_entity.pdbx_description
1 polymer ?
#
loop_
_entity_poly.entity_id
_entity_poly.type
_entity_poly.pdbx_seq_one_letter_code
_entity_poly.pdbx_strand_id
1 'polypeptide(L)'
;MNYATIKYHDVANGPGVRVSLFVSGCRRHCPGCFNQETWDFNFGEEFTVETENSILEALNHSYIKGLSLLGGEPLEIENQRGLIPLLRKVKARFPEKDIWC
;
A
#
# COMPACT_ATOMS: atom_id res chain seq x y z
N MET A 1 0.45 9.78 7.04
CA MET A 1 0.77 8.34 6.87
C MET A 1 2.17 8.18 6.31
N ASN A 2 2.92 7.27 6.89
CA ASN A 2 4.22 6.90 6.35
C ASN A 2 4.15 5.52 5.69
N TYR A 3 5.10 5.24 4.82
CA TYR A 3 5.21 3.93 4.18
C TYR A 3 6.65 3.42 4.26
N ALA A 4 6.79 2.10 4.35
CA ALA A 4 8.11 1.47 4.44
C ALA A 4 8.74 1.28 3.06
N THR A 5 7.96 0.80 2.11
CA THR A 5 8.44 0.57 0.74
C THR A 5 7.28 0.41 -0.22
N ILE A 6 7.58 0.50 -1.51
CA ILE A 6 6.64 0.22 -2.59
C ILE A 6 7.33 -0.75 -3.54
N LYS A 7 6.64 -1.83 -3.90
CA LYS A 7 7.10 -2.78 -4.92
C LYS A 7 6.22 -2.60 -6.15
N TYR A 8 6.82 -2.16 -7.24
CA TYR A 8 6.06 -1.84 -8.46
C TYR A 8 5.74 -3.05 -9.33
N HIS A 9 6.44 -4.18 -9.14
CA HIS A 9 6.21 -5.42 -9.88
C HIS A 9 6.27 -6.59 -8.90
N ASP A 10 5.26 -6.70 -8.04
CA ASP A 10 5.23 -7.71 -6.99
C ASP A 10 4.35 -8.88 -7.42
N VAL A 11 4.87 -10.10 -7.31
CA VAL A 11 4.13 -11.33 -7.62
C VAL A 11 3.85 -12.17 -6.38
N ALA A 12 4.33 -11.75 -5.21
CA ALA A 12 4.25 -12.54 -3.99
C ALA A 12 3.03 -12.23 -3.12
N ASN A 13 2.43 -11.06 -3.28
CA ASN A 13 1.41 -10.54 -2.36
C ASN A 13 0.04 -10.37 -3.03
N GLY A 14 -0.43 -11.42 -3.69
CA GLY A 14 -1.72 -11.45 -4.32
C GLY A 14 -1.64 -12.04 -5.72
N PRO A 15 -2.78 -12.24 -6.40
CA PRO A 15 -2.78 -12.83 -7.74
C PRO A 15 -2.24 -11.87 -8.78
N GLY A 16 -1.44 -12.42 -9.70
CA GLY A 16 -0.88 -11.67 -10.82
C GLY A 16 0.28 -10.75 -10.42
N VAL A 17 0.69 -9.90 -11.36
CA VAL A 17 1.69 -8.86 -11.09
C VAL A 17 0.98 -7.65 -10.51
N ARG A 18 1.48 -7.11 -9.41
CA ARG A 18 0.79 -6.09 -8.64
C ARG A 18 1.74 -4.97 -8.23
N VAL A 19 1.15 -3.81 -7.92
CA VAL A 19 1.85 -2.77 -7.17
C VAL A 19 1.51 -3.01 -5.70
N SER A 20 2.53 -3.14 -4.84
CA SER A 20 2.34 -3.40 -3.42
C SER A 20 2.88 -2.23 -2.59
N LEU A 21 2.02 -1.64 -1.77
CA LEU A 21 2.35 -0.57 -0.84
C LEU A 21 2.44 -1.12 0.57
N PHE A 22 3.61 -0.96 1.20
CA PHE A 22 3.84 -1.40 2.57
C PHE A 22 3.78 -0.18 3.49
N VAL A 23 2.67 -0.03 4.20
CA VAL A 23 2.46 1.10 5.11
C VAL A 23 3.16 0.87 6.44
N SER A 24 3.42 1.96 7.16
CA SER A 24 4.00 1.92 8.52
C SER A 24 2.91 2.13 9.56
N GLY A 25 3.11 1.49 10.73
CA GLY A 25 2.19 1.60 11.86
C GLY A 25 1.30 0.40 12.07
N CYS A 26 1.44 -0.21 13.24
CA CYS A 26 0.61 -1.36 13.62
C CYS A 26 0.52 -1.41 15.15
N ARG A 27 -0.69 -1.32 15.70
CA ARG A 27 -0.91 -1.44 17.14
C ARG A 27 -1.08 -2.87 17.61
N ARG A 28 -1.22 -3.83 16.70
CA ARG A 28 -1.43 -5.22 17.05
C ARG A 28 -0.20 -5.86 17.67
N HIS A 29 1.00 -5.50 17.21
CA HIS A 29 2.28 -6.02 17.72
C HIS A 29 2.26 -7.55 17.83
N CYS A 30 1.89 -8.23 16.74
CA CYS A 30 1.73 -9.68 16.74
C CYS A 30 3.05 -10.38 17.13
N PRO A 31 3.03 -11.32 18.09
CA PRO A 31 4.23 -12.10 18.39
C PRO A 31 4.70 -12.86 17.15
N GLY A 32 6.02 -12.81 16.90
CA GLY A 32 6.59 -13.48 15.73
C GLY A 32 6.49 -12.69 14.42
N CYS A 33 5.94 -11.47 14.44
CA CYS A 33 5.94 -10.61 13.27
C CYS A 33 7.39 -10.24 12.90
N PHE A 34 7.81 -10.57 11.67
CA PHE A 34 9.19 -10.29 11.23
C PHE A 34 9.40 -8.88 10.71
N ASN A 35 8.35 -8.08 10.56
CA ASN A 35 8.43 -6.68 10.17
C ASN A 35 8.14 -5.75 11.35
N GLN A 36 8.77 -6.01 12.49
CA GLN A 36 8.52 -5.25 13.73
C GLN A 36 8.85 -3.77 13.61
N GLU A 37 9.80 -3.41 12.78
CA GLU A 37 10.13 -2.00 12.53
C GLU A 37 8.98 -1.22 11.93
N THR A 38 8.06 -1.88 11.24
CA THR A 38 6.88 -1.23 10.66
C THR A 38 5.76 -0.98 11.68
N TRP A 39 5.94 -1.37 12.94
CA TRP A 39 4.99 -1.04 14.00
C TRP A 39 4.97 0.46 14.30
N ASP A 40 6.10 1.14 14.08
CA ASP A 40 6.22 2.58 14.30
C ASP A 40 5.56 3.34 13.14
N PHE A 41 4.56 4.18 13.45
CA PHE A 41 3.88 4.99 12.45
C PHE A 41 4.80 6.00 11.76
N ASN A 42 5.93 6.33 12.37
CA ASN A 42 6.91 7.25 11.79
C ASN A 42 8.01 6.55 11.00
N PHE A 43 7.97 5.22 10.93
CA PHE A 43 8.97 4.47 10.18
C PHE A 43 8.82 4.73 8.67
N GLY A 44 9.96 4.81 7.98
CA GLY A 44 9.98 4.98 6.53
C GLY A 44 9.80 6.43 6.09
N GLU A 45 9.16 6.62 4.95
CA GLU A 45 9.00 7.92 4.32
C GLU A 45 7.56 8.40 4.37
N GLU A 46 7.38 9.72 4.34
CA GLU A 46 6.05 10.31 4.30
C GLU A 46 5.35 10.01 2.98
N PHE A 47 4.08 9.63 3.05
CA PHE A 47 3.26 9.39 1.88
C PHE A 47 2.74 10.73 1.35
N THR A 48 3.30 11.16 0.23
CA THR A 48 2.98 12.47 -0.37
C THR A 48 2.13 12.30 -1.63
N VAL A 49 1.66 13.43 -2.18
CA VAL A 49 0.96 13.44 -3.47
C VAL A 49 1.85 12.87 -4.58
N GLU A 50 3.14 13.16 -4.53
CA GLU A 50 4.10 12.62 -5.51
C GLU A 50 4.19 11.10 -5.42
N THR A 51 4.22 10.54 -4.21
CA THR A 51 4.19 9.10 -3.98
C THR A 51 2.92 8.49 -4.53
N GLU A 52 1.78 9.11 -4.26
CA GLU A 52 0.48 8.68 -4.77
C GLU A 52 0.48 8.64 -6.29
N ASN A 53 0.98 9.68 -6.94
CA ASN A 53 1.07 9.74 -8.40
C ASN A 53 1.96 8.65 -8.97
N SER A 54 3.07 8.32 -8.31
CA SER A 54 3.95 7.22 -8.73
C SER A 54 3.22 5.89 -8.73
N ILE A 55 2.39 5.64 -7.72
CA ILE A 55 1.59 4.43 -7.63
C ILE A 55 0.55 4.39 -8.75
N LEU A 56 -0.13 5.51 -8.99
CA LEU A 56 -1.14 5.58 -10.05
C LEU A 56 -0.53 5.36 -11.44
N GLU A 57 0.65 5.91 -11.70
CA GLU A 57 1.36 5.66 -12.96
C GLU A 57 1.74 4.18 -13.11
N ALA A 58 2.22 3.56 -12.05
CA ALA A 58 2.58 2.14 -12.08
C ALA A 58 1.36 1.26 -12.35
N LEU A 59 0.21 1.63 -11.81
CA LEU A 59 -1.05 0.91 -12.05
C LEU A 59 -1.56 1.05 -13.49
N ASN A 60 -1.09 2.05 -14.21
CA ASN A 60 -1.55 2.34 -15.58
C ASN A 60 -0.85 1.47 -16.64
N HIS A 61 -0.60 0.21 -16.31
CA HIS A 61 -0.05 -0.78 -17.24
C HIS A 61 -0.99 -1.96 -17.33
N SER A 62 -1.22 -2.46 -18.55
CA SER A 62 -2.19 -3.53 -18.78
C SER A 62 -1.84 -4.83 -18.05
N TYR A 63 -0.54 -5.10 -17.83
CA TYR A 63 -0.10 -6.30 -17.13
C TYR A 63 -0.22 -6.22 -15.61
N ILE A 64 -0.49 -5.04 -15.04
CA ILE A 64 -0.67 -4.88 -13.59
C ILE A 64 -2.11 -5.22 -13.23
N LYS A 65 -2.30 -6.23 -12.38
CA LYS A 65 -3.62 -6.70 -12.00
C LYS A 65 -4.30 -5.81 -10.97
N GLY A 66 -3.55 -5.24 -10.06
CA GLY A 66 -4.14 -4.40 -9.02
C GLY A 66 -3.14 -3.88 -8.01
N LEU A 67 -3.67 -3.42 -6.88
CA LEU A 67 -2.92 -2.84 -5.77
C LEU A 67 -3.05 -3.72 -4.53
N SER A 68 -1.93 -3.97 -3.86
CA SER A 68 -1.92 -4.66 -2.57
C SER A 68 -1.48 -3.71 -1.46
N LEU A 69 -2.18 -3.74 -0.34
CA LEU A 69 -1.90 -2.91 0.84
C LEU A 69 -1.40 -3.82 1.96
N LEU A 70 -0.18 -3.61 2.38
CA LEU A 70 0.54 -4.49 3.29
C LEU A 70 1.37 -3.67 4.29
N GLY A 71 2.27 -4.33 4.98
CA GLY A 71 3.24 -3.70 5.87
C GLY A 71 2.85 -3.83 7.31
N GLY A 72 2.71 -2.71 8.03
CA GLY A 72 2.17 -2.65 9.37
C GLY A 72 0.71 -3.09 9.35
N GLU A 73 -0.21 -2.17 9.60
CA GLU A 73 -1.65 -2.49 9.51
C GLU A 73 -2.34 -1.41 8.67
N PRO A 74 -2.69 -1.72 7.41
CA PRO A 74 -3.39 -0.74 6.56
C PRO A 74 -4.73 -0.28 7.12
N LEU A 75 -5.38 -1.09 7.96
CA LEU A 75 -6.69 -0.77 8.54
C LEU A 75 -6.61 0.08 9.82
N GLU A 76 -5.41 0.40 10.31
CA GLU A 76 -5.28 1.39 11.38
C GLU A 76 -5.85 2.72 10.93
N ILE A 77 -6.51 3.45 11.85
CA ILE A 77 -7.23 4.69 11.51
C ILE A 77 -6.34 5.70 10.80
N GLU A 78 -5.11 5.90 11.28
CA GLU A 78 -4.17 6.83 10.67
C GLU A 78 -3.84 6.42 9.24
N ASN A 79 -3.67 5.12 9.00
CA ASN A 79 -3.37 4.61 7.68
C ASN A 79 -4.59 4.66 6.76
N GLN A 80 -5.78 4.35 7.28
CA GLN A 80 -7.01 4.47 6.50
C GLN A 80 -7.21 5.90 5.99
N ARG A 81 -7.00 6.90 6.82
CA ARG A 81 -7.14 8.30 6.43
C ARG A 81 -6.19 8.68 5.30
N GLY A 82 -4.98 8.15 5.32
CA GLY A 82 -4.01 8.39 4.26
C GLY A 82 -4.32 7.61 2.98
N LEU A 83 -4.92 6.44 3.10
CA LEU A 83 -5.19 5.56 1.96
C LEU A 83 -6.48 5.89 1.21
N ILE A 84 -7.49 6.43 1.88
CA ILE A 84 -8.80 6.70 1.26
C ILE A 84 -8.70 7.52 -0.03
N PRO A 85 -7.97 8.64 -0.08
CA PRO A 85 -7.84 9.40 -1.32
C PRO A 85 -7.23 8.57 -2.46
N LEU A 86 -6.19 7.77 -2.15
CA LEU A 86 -5.56 6.89 -3.14
C LEU A 86 -6.55 5.86 -3.67
N LEU A 87 -7.28 5.20 -2.77
CA LEU A 87 -8.21 4.14 -3.15
C LEU A 87 -9.35 4.70 -4.02
N ARG A 88 -9.84 5.89 -3.73
CA ARG A 88 -10.85 6.56 -4.55
C ARG A 88 -10.35 6.81 -5.96
N LYS A 89 -9.10 7.28 -6.10
CA LYS A 89 -8.51 7.54 -7.41
C LYS A 89 -8.28 6.24 -8.18
N VAL A 90 -7.86 5.18 -7.50
CA VAL A 90 -7.68 3.87 -8.13
C VAL A 90 -9.01 3.35 -8.68
N LYS A 91 -10.07 3.42 -7.89
CA LYS A 91 -11.40 2.96 -8.33
C LYS A 91 -11.94 3.80 -9.49
N ALA A 92 -11.69 5.10 -9.48
CA ALA A 92 -12.15 5.99 -10.54
C ALA A 92 -11.40 5.77 -11.86
N ARG A 93 -10.07 5.59 -11.79
CA ARG A 93 -9.22 5.47 -12.98
C ARG A 93 -9.10 4.04 -13.51
N PHE A 94 -9.14 3.05 -12.61
CA PHE A 94 -8.88 1.65 -12.94
C PHE A 94 -9.96 0.75 -12.33
N PRO A 95 -11.22 0.86 -12.77
CA PRO A 95 -12.32 0.11 -12.15
C PRO A 95 -12.19 -1.41 -12.30
N GLU A 96 -11.44 -1.88 -13.31
CA GLU A 96 -11.21 -3.31 -13.52
C GLU A 96 -10.05 -3.88 -12.70
N LYS A 97 -9.24 -3.03 -12.05
CA LYS A 97 -8.15 -3.50 -11.20
C LYS A 97 -8.64 -3.73 -9.78
N ASP A 98 -8.14 -4.79 -9.13
CA ASP A 98 -8.55 -5.12 -7.78
C ASP A 98 -7.64 -4.49 -6.72
N ILE A 99 -8.12 -4.48 -5.48
CA ILE A 99 -7.36 -4.00 -4.32
C ILE A 99 -7.37 -5.14 -3.29
N TRP A 100 -6.16 -5.53 -2.88
CA TRP A 100 -5.95 -6.55 -1.85
C TRP A 100 -5.47 -5.89 -0.56
N CYS A 101 -5.96 -6.39 0.53
CA CYS A 101 -5.58 -5.86 1.85
C CYS A 101 -5.27 -6.98 2.83
#